data_b59abda8fa47f4eedb28aef5333bac9e
#
_entry.id   b59abda8fa47f4eedb28aef5333bac9e
#
_cell.length_a   1.000
_cell.length_b   1.000
_cell.length_c   1.000
_cell.angle_alpha   90.00
_cell.angle_beta   90.00
_cell.angle_gamma   90.00
#
_symmetry.space_group_name_H-M   'P 1'
#
loop_
_entity.id
_entity.type
_entity.pdbx_description
1 polymer ?
#
loop_
_entity_poly.entity_id
_entity_poly.type
_entity_poly.pdbx_seq_one_letter_code
_entity_poly.pdbx_strand_id
1 'polypeptide(L)'
;TRQFYKATGMSVGEWLIVERIQRSQELLESTSLPIDAIAVQVGFQSATSLRQHFKNRLDVTPSEWRKTFQGKQPIKVNGAVVD
;
A
#
# COMPACT_ATOMS: atom_id res chain seq x y z
N THR A 1 -4.94 16.95 -16.06
CA THR A 1 -4.24 15.71 -16.37
C THR A 1 -2.96 15.96 -17.13
N ARG A 2 -3.04 16.84 -18.10
CA ARG A 2 -1.85 17.13 -18.86
C ARG A 2 -0.79 17.77 -17.99
N GLN A 3 -1.22 18.63 -17.12
CA GLN A 3 -0.33 19.27 -16.18
C GLN A 3 0.29 18.25 -15.24
N PHE A 4 -0.53 17.32 -14.79
CA PHE A 4 -0.05 16.27 -13.91
C PHE A 4 1.01 15.41 -14.62
N TYR A 5 0.75 15.07 -15.86
CA TYR A 5 1.68 14.24 -16.62
C TYR A 5 3.04 14.93 -16.73
N LYS A 6 3.03 16.20 -17.04
CA LYS A 6 4.28 16.94 -17.15
C LYS A 6 5.05 16.97 -15.85
N ALA A 7 4.33 17.12 -14.75
CA ALA A 7 4.97 17.24 -13.45
C ALA A 7 5.56 15.92 -12.98
N THR A 8 4.90 14.81 -13.26
CA THR A 8 5.31 13.51 -12.73
C THR A 8 5.97 12.60 -13.74
N GLY A 9 5.74 12.85 -15.02
CA GLY A 9 6.22 11.97 -16.06
C GLY A 9 5.43 10.68 -16.15
N MET A 10 4.24 10.65 -15.58
CA MET A 10 3.38 9.47 -15.59
C MET A 10 2.10 9.72 -16.35
N SER A 11 1.53 8.66 -16.91
CA SER A 11 0.18 8.73 -17.45
C SER A 11 -0.82 8.74 -16.29
N VAL A 12 -2.07 9.11 -16.61
CA VAL A 12 -3.13 9.10 -15.60
C VAL A 12 -3.32 7.70 -15.05
N GLY A 13 -3.24 6.68 -15.93
CA GLY A 13 -3.39 5.31 -15.47
C GLY A 13 -2.34 4.91 -14.48
N GLU A 14 -1.09 5.28 -14.75
CA GLU A 14 0.00 4.98 -13.83
C GLU A 14 -0.18 5.71 -12.50
N TRP A 15 -0.60 6.96 -12.58
CA TRP A 15 -0.82 7.74 -11.38
C TRP A 15 -1.90 7.09 -10.50
N LEU A 16 -2.96 6.59 -11.12
CA LEU A 16 -4.01 5.92 -10.37
C LEU A 16 -3.49 4.68 -9.65
N ILE A 17 -2.62 3.93 -10.32
CA ILE A 17 -2.02 2.76 -9.68
C ILE A 17 -1.21 3.17 -8.46
N VAL A 18 -0.40 4.21 -8.61
CA VAL A 18 0.40 4.69 -7.49
C VAL A 18 -0.47 5.11 -6.32
N GLU A 19 -1.55 5.85 -6.62
CA GLU A 19 -2.49 6.27 -5.59
C GLU A 19 -3.09 5.08 -4.85
N ARG A 20 -3.53 4.09 -5.61
CA ARG A 20 -4.14 2.92 -5.01
C ARG A 20 -3.15 2.15 -4.14
N ILE A 21 -1.90 2.05 -4.60
CA ILE A 21 -0.87 1.38 -3.82
C ILE A 21 -0.61 2.14 -2.52
N GLN A 22 -0.52 3.45 -2.57
CA GLN A 22 -0.30 4.24 -1.37
C GLN A 22 -1.43 4.06 -0.36
N ARG A 23 -2.66 4.06 -0.83
CA ARG A 23 -3.80 3.85 0.06
C ARG A 23 -3.80 2.45 0.65
N SER A 24 -3.39 1.47 -0.14
CA SER A 24 -3.31 0.11 0.37
C SER A 24 -2.24 -0.01 1.45
N GLN A 25 -1.12 0.70 1.30
CA GLN A 25 -0.09 0.71 2.33
C GLN A 25 -0.65 1.24 3.64
N GLU A 26 -1.40 2.32 3.58
CA GLU A 26 -2.01 2.91 4.78
C GLU A 26 -2.95 1.92 5.46
N LEU A 27 -3.78 1.26 4.68
CA LEU A 27 -4.73 0.30 5.25
C LEU A 27 -4.02 -0.93 5.81
N LEU A 28 -2.96 -1.37 5.15
CA LEU A 28 -2.19 -2.49 5.66
C LEU A 28 -1.53 -2.18 6.99
N GLU A 29 -1.10 -0.94 7.15
CA GLU A 29 -0.40 -0.52 8.36
C GLU A 29 -1.34 -0.22 9.51
N SER A 30 -2.51 0.30 9.21
CA SER A 30 -3.39 0.82 10.26
C SER A 30 -4.63 -0.02 10.52
N THR A 31 -4.90 -1.06 9.74
CA THR A 31 -6.08 -1.88 9.93
C THR A 31 -5.71 -3.35 9.85
N SER A 32 -6.66 -4.21 10.22
CA SER A 32 -6.50 -5.64 10.06
C SER A 32 -7.39 -6.19 8.95
N LEU A 33 -7.82 -5.33 8.03
CA LEU A 33 -8.65 -5.76 6.92
C LEU A 33 -7.93 -6.81 6.09
N PRO A 34 -8.66 -7.80 5.58
CA PRO A 34 -8.03 -8.78 4.71
C PRO A 34 -7.61 -8.14 3.39
N ILE A 35 -6.62 -8.76 2.75
CA ILE A 35 -6.06 -8.21 1.52
C ILE A 35 -7.16 -8.03 0.46
N ASP A 36 -8.10 -8.99 0.37
CA ASP A 36 -9.19 -8.88 -0.58
C ASP A 36 -10.02 -7.62 -0.36
N ALA A 37 -10.33 -7.33 0.88
CA ALA A 37 -11.12 -6.15 1.20
C ALA A 37 -10.35 -4.87 0.88
N ILE A 38 -9.08 -4.85 1.18
CA ILE A 38 -8.24 -3.70 0.88
C ILE A 38 -8.20 -3.46 -0.63
N ALA A 39 -8.02 -4.53 -1.41
CA ALA A 39 -7.96 -4.41 -2.86
C ALA A 39 -9.19 -3.72 -3.41
N VAL A 40 -10.36 -4.17 -2.99
CA VAL A 40 -11.61 -3.61 -3.46
C VAL A 40 -11.75 -2.16 -3.00
N GLN A 41 -11.40 -1.91 -1.76
CA GLN A 41 -11.59 -0.59 -1.17
C GLN A 41 -10.74 0.47 -1.85
N VAL A 42 -9.53 0.12 -2.27
CA VAL A 42 -8.67 1.10 -2.93
C VAL A 42 -8.89 1.16 -4.43
N GLY A 43 -9.71 0.28 -5.00
CA GLY A 43 -10.09 0.38 -6.40
C GLY A 43 -9.53 -0.67 -7.33
N PHE A 44 -8.87 -1.69 -6.81
CA PHE A 44 -8.46 -2.80 -7.65
C PHE A 44 -9.61 -3.79 -7.82
N GLN A 45 -9.57 -4.54 -8.90
CA GLN A 45 -10.63 -5.50 -9.16
C GLN A 45 -10.55 -6.73 -8.27
N SER A 46 -9.34 -7.06 -7.86
CA SER A 46 -9.13 -8.29 -7.09
C SER A 46 -7.86 -8.18 -6.28
N ALA A 47 -7.71 -9.08 -5.33
CA ALA A 47 -6.49 -9.14 -4.53
C ALA A 47 -5.29 -9.49 -5.41
N THR A 48 -5.50 -10.27 -6.45
CA THR A 48 -4.43 -10.61 -7.38
C THR A 48 -3.86 -9.36 -8.04
N SER A 49 -4.73 -8.47 -8.50
CA SER A 49 -4.29 -7.20 -9.09
C SER A 49 -3.50 -6.38 -8.08
N LEU A 50 -4.00 -6.28 -6.87
CA LEU A 50 -3.29 -5.54 -5.83
C LEU A 50 -1.92 -6.14 -5.59
N ARG A 51 -1.84 -7.46 -5.45
CA ARG A 51 -0.56 -8.12 -5.21
C ARG A 51 0.44 -7.88 -6.32
N GLN A 52 -0.02 -7.96 -7.56
CA GLN A 52 0.86 -7.75 -8.70
C GLN A 52 1.43 -6.36 -8.74
N HIS A 53 0.57 -5.36 -8.61
CA HIS A 53 1.02 -3.98 -8.67
C HIS A 53 1.85 -3.61 -7.45
N PHE A 54 1.47 -4.13 -6.29
CA PHE A 54 2.21 -3.88 -5.06
C PHE A 54 3.64 -4.43 -5.19
N LYS A 55 3.74 -5.68 -5.61
CA LYS A 55 5.05 -6.31 -5.77
C LYS A 55 5.90 -5.60 -6.82
N ASN A 56 5.28 -5.20 -7.93
CA ASN A 56 6.01 -4.51 -8.98
C ASN A 56 6.59 -3.19 -8.51
N ARG A 57 5.89 -2.48 -7.65
CA ARG A 57 6.32 -1.16 -7.25
C ARG A 57 7.14 -1.14 -5.98
N LEU A 58 6.84 -2.04 -5.06
CA LEU A 58 7.49 -2.03 -3.75
C LEU A 58 8.38 -3.23 -3.51
N ASP A 59 8.38 -4.17 -4.42
CA ASP A 59 9.25 -5.34 -4.38
C ASP A 59 8.94 -6.28 -3.21
N VAL A 60 7.79 -6.11 -2.58
CA VAL A 60 7.32 -6.99 -1.53
C VAL A 60 5.83 -7.18 -1.70
N THR A 61 5.27 -8.21 -1.08
CA THR A 61 3.84 -8.44 -1.14
C THR A 61 3.12 -7.62 -0.08
N PRO A 62 1.81 -7.41 -0.24
CA PRO A 62 1.04 -6.72 0.79
C PRO A 62 1.14 -7.40 2.15
N SER A 63 1.12 -8.73 2.17
CA SER A 63 1.23 -9.46 3.43
C SER A 63 2.56 -9.21 4.10
N GLU A 64 3.63 -9.19 3.32
CA GLU A 64 4.96 -8.91 3.85
C GLU A 64 5.04 -7.48 4.38
N TRP A 65 4.43 -6.55 3.68
CA TRP A 65 4.37 -5.17 4.11
C TRP A 65 3.70 -5.05 5.47
N ARG A 66 2.53 -5.67 5.59
CA ARG A 66 1.79 -5.64 6.84
C ARG A 66 2.59 -6.23 7.98
N LYS A 67 3.20 -7.38 7.72
CA LYS A 67 3.99 -8.05 8.73
C LYS A 67 5.12 -7.16 9.23
N THR A 68 5.80 -6.51 8.30
CA THR A 68 6.91 -5.63 8.63
C THR A 68 6.47 -4.47 9.51
N PHE A 69 5.40 -3.81 9.13
CA PHE A 69 5.02 -2.58 9.82
C PHE A 69 4.20 -2.81 11.06
N GLN A 70 3.31 -3.78 11.05
CA GLN A 70 2.52 -4.05 12.24
C GLN A 70 3.32 -4.82 13.27
N GLY A 71 4.19 -5.69 12.79
CA GLY A 71 5.01 -6.47 13.70
C GLY A 71 5.98 -5.63 14.50
N LYS A 72 6.39 -4.49 13.96
CA LYS A 72 7.33 -3.63 14.65
C LYS A 72 6.69 -2.75 15.69
N GLN A 73 5.44 -2.45 15.54
CA GLN A 73 4.78 -1.52 16.43
C GLN A 73 4.81 -1.92 17.88
N PRO A 74 4.49 -3.15 18.22
CA PRO A 74 4.51 -3.57 19.62
C PRO A 74 5.88 -3.39 20.27
N ILE A 75 6.89 -3.53 19.48
CA ILE A 75 8.26 -3.42 20.01
C ILE A 75 8.59 -2.02 20.39
N LYS A 76 8.08 -1.08 19.66
CA LYS A 76 8.35 0.31 19.93
C LYS A 76 7.92 0.74 21.30
N VAL A 77 6.98 0.21 21.69
CA VAL A 77 6.52 0.58 22.99
C VAL A 77 7.65 0.50 23.98
N ASN A 78 7.68 0.87 24.08
CA ASN A 78 8.25 0.86 24.70
C ASN A 78 8.63 1.44 24.96
N GLY A 79 8.41 1.82 24.37
CA GLY A 79 8.61 2.14 24.39
C GLY A 79 8.91 2.65 24.35
N ALA A 80 8.83 2.91 24.43
CA ALA A 80 8.95 3.09 24.29
C ALA A 80 9.22 3.20 24.19
N VAL A 81 9.28 3.17 24.28
CA VAL A 81 9.44 3.01 24.11
C VAL A 81 9.78 3.18 23.99
N VAL A 82 10.11 3.14 24.15
CA VAL A 82 10.38 3.04 23.86
C VAL A 82 10.45 3.46 23.49
N ASP A 83 10.63 3.79 23.67
CA ASP A 83 10.66 4.04 23.20
C ASP A 83 10.70 4.41 23.11
#